data_1ee6d5b7d87d7b2b2725fc3ab051d693
#
_entry.id   1ee6d5b7d87d7b2b2725fc3ab051d693
#
_cell.length_a   1.000
_cell.length_b   1.000
_cell.length_c   1.000
_cell.angle_alpha   90.00
_cell.angle_beta   90.00
_cell.angle_gamma   90.00
#
_symmetry.space_group_name_H-M   'P 1'
#
loop_
_entity.id
_entity.type
_entity.pdbx_description
1 polymer ?
#
loop_
_entity_poly.entity_id
_entity_poly.type
_entity_poly.pdbx_seq_one_letter_code
_entity_poly.pdbx_strand_id
1 'polypeptide(L)'
;MKLLFLFFICLSFQITAQNVSEFSIGDRIIMDSEILDEERILNVYLPYGYSPDSTKTYPVIYLLDGSAHEDFIHVAGLVQFGSYSWINIVPESIVVGIENVSRNRDFTGETRNSLHKDAYPEMGGSANFIQYLDSEVFAYIDDNYNTTDERTIIGQSLGGLLATEILLKQPQMFNNYIIISPSLWFDYESYLDIEMKQTQEKLKIYVGVGDEGKIMKNAAKKLHKKLKKELKENDQLSWGYFKDNDHGDVLHFAVYDAFEHFFNQEK
;
A
#
# COMPACT_ATOMS: atom_id res chain seq x y z
N MET A 1 45.33 72.89 -21.12
CA MET A 1 44.37 71.85 -21.56
C MET A 1 44.63 70.59 -20.70
N LYS A 2 43.79 70.41 -19.63
CA LYS A 2 44.00 69.31 -18.70
C LYS A 2 43.02 68.18 -19.13
N LEU A 3 43.56 67.04 -19.53
CA LEU A 3 42.76 65.83 -19.88
C LEU A 3 42.34 65.11 -18.59
N LEU A 4 41.03 65.02 -18.35
CA LEU A 4 40.46 64.28 -17.25
C LEU A 4 40.24 62.82 -17.73
N PHE A 5 40.98 61.86 -17.16
CA PHE A 5 40.75 60.43 -17.40
C PHE A 5 39.66 59.96 -16.45
N LEU A 6 38.46 59.65 -16.96
CA LEU A 6 37.41 58.96 -16.22
C LEU A 6 37.73 57.46 -16.20
N PHE A 7 38.03 56.93 -15.02
CA PHE A 7 38.21 55.50 -14.79
C PHE A 7 36.77 54.90 -14.52
N PHE A 8 36.23 54.18 -15.48
CA PHE A 8 35.01 53.37 -15.28
C PHE A 8 35.37 52.09 -14.60
N ILE A 9 35.04 51.93 -13.29
CA ILE A 9 35.10 50.67 -12.58
C ILE A 9 33.84 49.88 -12.91
N CYS A 10 33.94 48.90 -13.81
CA CYS A 10 32.89 47.90 -14.01
C CYS A 10 32.88 46.93 -12.81
N LEU A 11 31.99 47.16 -11.86
CA LEU A 11 31.65 46.13 -10.88
C LEU A 11 30.86 45.02 -11.59
N SER A 12 31.51 43.91 -11.91
CA SER A 12 30.85 42.68 -12.33
C SER A 12 30.16 42.06 -11.13
N PHE A 13 28.84 42.27 -11.00
CA PHE A 13 28.04 41.45 -10.12
C PHE A 13 28.00 40.02 -10.67
N GLN A 14 28.70 39.11 -10.02
CA GLN A 14 28.50 37.69 -10.25
C GLN A 14 27.15 37.30 -9.68
N ILE A 15 26.13 37.22 -10.53
CA ILE A 15 24.85 36.61 -10.18
C ILE A 15 25.13 35.10 -10.13
N THR A 16 25.28 34.56 -8.93
CA THR A 16 25.28 33.11 -8.73
C THR A 16 23.85 32.60 -9.01
N ALA A 17 23.66 32.11 -10.22
CA ALA A 17 22.39 31.42 -10.54
C ALA A 17 22.30 30.18 -9.66
N GLN A 18 21.26 30.11 -8.82
CA GLN A 18 20.93 28.89 -8.08
C GLN A 18 20.34 27.89 -9.07
N ASN A 19 20.89 26.69 -9.11
CA ASN A 19 20.35 25.61 -9.92
C ASN A 19 19.25 24.89 -9.13
N VAL A 20 18.04 24.85 -9.68
CA VAL A 20 16.93 24.03 -9.18
C VAL A 20 16.92 22.74 -10.00
N SER A 21 16.95 21.61 -9.34
CA SER A 21 16.79 20.29 -9.96
C SER A 21 15.52 19.63 -9.46
N GLU A 22 14.98 18.70 -10.22
CA GLU A 22 13.88 17.86 -9.81
C GLU A 22 14.32 16.95 -8.66
N PHE A 23 13.43 16.73 -7.70
CA PHE A 23 13.56 15.76 -6.62
C PHE A 23 12.52 14.69 -6.80
N SER A 24 12.87 13.58 -7.46
CA SER A 24 11.99 12.43 -7.67
C SER A 24 12.29 11.35 -6.64
N ILE A 25 11.23 10.69 -6.13
CA ILE A 25 11.30 9.50 -5.28
C ILE A 25 10.94 8.23 -6.04
N GLY A 26 10.59 8.35 -7.32
CA GLY A 26 10.17 7.23 -8.17
C GLY A 26 9.37 7.69 -9.38
N ASP A 27 8.45 6.86 -9.84
CA ASP A 27 7.71 7.04 -11.09
C ASP A 27 6.21 7.19 -10.85
N ARG A 28 5.54 7.91 -11.75
CA ARG A 28 4.08 7.92 -11.87
C ARG A 28 3.71 7.31 -13.21
N ILE A 29 3.00 6.18 -13.16
CA ILE A 29 2.60 5.40 -14.33
C ILE A 29 1.13 5.65 -14.60
N ILE A 30 0.81 5.93 -15.87
CA ILE A 30 -0.54 5.99 -16.37
C ILE A 30 -0.69 4.81 -17.30
N MET A 31 -1.62 3.89 -17.00
CA MET A 31 -1.86 2.68 -17.78
C MET A 31 -3.34 2.54 -18.12
N ASP A 32 -3.63 2.14 -19.34
CA ASP A 32 -4.97 1.75 -19.75
C ASP A 32 -5.22 0.31 -19.32
N SER A 33 -6.20 0.08 -18.47
CA SER A 33 -6.60 -1.26 -18.05
C SER A 33 -7.62 -1.84 -19.03
N GLU A 34 -7.31 -2.97 -19.64
CA GLU A 34 -8.25 -3.70 -20.48
C GLU A 34 -9.36 -4.38 -19.63
N ILE A 35 -9.02 -4.82 -18.43
CA ILE A 35 -9.95 -5.50 -17.51
C ILE A 35 -11.00 -4.53 -16.95
N LEU A 36 -10.57 -3.30 -16.60
CA LEU A 36 -11.44 -2.30 -16.00
C LEU A 36 -12.04 -1.32 -17.04
N ASP A 37 -11.54 -1.34 -18.29
CA ASP A 37 -11.92 -0.45 -19.41
C ASP A 37 -11.78 1.04 -19.01
N GLU A 38 -10.67 1.39 -18.33
CA GLU A 38 -10.39 2.75 -17.88
C GLU A 38 -8.90 2.99 -17.64
N GLU A 39 -8.50 4.26 -17.63
CA GLU A 39 -7.16 4.69 -17.24
C GLU A 39 -6.95 4.51 -15.73
N ARG A 40 -5.81 3.93 -15.34
CA ARG A 40 -5.39 3.72 -13.96
C ARG A 40 -4.03 4.37 -13.70
N ILE A 41 -3.81 4.79 -12.47
CA ILE A 41 -2.57 5.43 -12.07
C ILE A 41 -1.91 4.63 -10.96
N LEU A 42 -0.60 4.36 -11.17
CA LEU A 42 0.26 3.78 -10.15
C LEU A 42 1.34 4.79 -9.77
N ASN A 43 1.55 5.00 -8.48
CA ASN A 43 2.67 5.75 -7.94
C ASN A 43 3.72 4.77 -7.44
N VAL A 44 4.93 4.82 -7.97
CA VAL A 44 5.99 3.87 -7.63
C VAL A 44 7.11 4.59 -6.90
N TYR A 45 7.36 4.19 -5.64
CA TYR A 45 8.56 4.59 -4.91
C TYR A 45 9.68 3.58 -5.18
N LEU A 46 10.87 4.10 -5.45
CA LEU A 46 12.08 3.30 -5.69
C LEU A 46 13.09 3.50 -4.54
N PRO A 47 13.69 2.42 -4.00
CA PRO A 47 14.71 2.52 -2.96
C PRO A 47 15.90 3.37 -3.40
N TYR A 48 16.54 4.02 -2.44
CA TYR A 48 17.72 4.84 -2.73
C TYR A 48 18.81 4.03 -3.47
N GLY A 49 19.27 4.58 -4.59
CA GLY A 49 20.27 3.91 -5.44
C GLY A 49 19.70 2.79 -6.31
N TYR A 50 18.38 2.69 -6.47
CA TYR A 50 17.79 1.81 -7.48
C TYR A 50 18.36 2.11 -8.86
N SER A 51 18.67 1.05 -9.61
CA SER A 51 19.07 1.15 -11.02
C SER A 51 18.45 -0.01 -11.79
N PRO A 52 17.80 0.23 -12.94
CA PRO A 52 17.23 -0.83 -13.76
C PRO A 52 18.30 -1.79 -14.32
N ASP A 53 19.54 -1.31 -14.47
CA ASP A 53 20.67 -2.13 -14.95
C ASP A 53 21.32 -2.99 -13.84
N SER A 54 20.86 -2.85 -12.59
CA SER A 54 21.37 -3.61 -11.45
C SER A 54 20.80 -5.03 -11.43
N THR A 55 21.57 -5.97 -10.91
CA THR A 55 21.08 -7.33 -10.60
C THR A 55 20.40 -7.44 -9.24
N LYS A 56 20.38 -6.34 -8.46
CA LYS A 56 19.69 -6.30 -7.17
C LYS A 56 18.18 -6.26 -7.39
N THR A 57 17.46 -7.15 -6.74
CA THR A 57 16.01 -7.24 -6.77
C THR A 57 15.40 -6.83 -5.44
N TYR A 58 14.13 -6.40 -5.44
CA TYR A 58 13.45 -5.84 -4.30
C TYR A 58 12.06 -6.45 -4.13
N PRO A 59 11.62 -6.77 -2.90
CA PRO A 59 10.22 -7.09 -2.64
C PRO A 59 9.31 -5.89 -2.95
N VAL A 60 8.05 -6.18 -3.26
CA VAL A 60 7.09 -5.15 -3.67
C VAL A 60 5.97 -5.02 -2.64
N ILE A 61 5.71 -3.80 -2.22
CA ILE A 61 4.60 -3.43 -1.33
C ILE A 61 3.52 -2.71 -2.14
N TYR A 62 2.36 -3.32 -2.28
CA TYR A 62 1.20 -2.76 -2.95
C TYR A 62 0.31 -2.07 -1.92
N LEU A 63 0.09 -0.77 -2.10
CA LEU A 63 -0.69 0.08 -1.21
C LEU A 63 -2.01 0.45 -1.89
N LEU A 64 -3.12 0.03 -1.32
CA LEU A 64 -4.45 0.50 -1.67
C LEU A 64 -4.67 1.91 -1.11
N ASP A 65 -5.53 2.72 -1.74
CA ASP A 65 -5.65 4.16 -1.45
C ASP A 65 -4.30 4.89 -1.63
N GLY A 66 -3.56 4.50 -2.67
CA GLY A 66 -2.16 4.85 -2.88
C GLY A 66 -1.94 6.07 -3.75
N SER A 67 -2.84 7.07 -3.74
CA SER A 67 -2.58 8.31 -4.46
C SER A 67 -1.53 9.18 -3.75
N ALA A 68 -0.89 10.07 -4.49
CA ALA A 68 0.09 11.01 -3.94
C ALA A 68 -0.51 11.98 -2.90
N HIS A 69 -1.85 12.12 -2.88
CA HIS A 69 -2.61 12.97 -1.96
C HIS A 69 -3.23 12.20 -0.79
N GLU A 70 -3.05 10.88 -0.77
CA GLU A 70 -3.51 9.97 0.27
C GLU A 70 -2.29 9.37 0.99
N ASP A 71 -2.23 8.05 1.14
CA ASP A 71 -1.25 7.40 2.02
C ASP A 71 0.11 7.10 1.38
N PHE A 72 0.25 7.28 0.04
CA PHE A 72 1.46 6.86 -0.69
C PHE A 72 2.75 7.47 -0.16
N ILE A 73 2.81 8.80 -0.04
CA ILE A 73 4.04 9.49 0.38
C ILE A 73 4.43 9.09 1.80
N HIS A 74 3.43 8.90 2.68
CA HIS A 74 3.69 8.51 4.05
C HIS A 74 4.23 7.08 4.14
N VAL A 75 3.59 6.12 3.46
CA VAL A 75 4.02 4.71 3.47
C VAL A 75 5.39 4.55 2.78
N ALA A 76 5.63 5.23 1.66
CA ALA A 76 6.95 5.27 1.03
C ALA A 76 8.02 5.79 2.00
N GLY A 77 7.72 6.84 2.77
CA GLY A 77 8.59 7.37 3.82
C GLY A 77 8.84 6.38 4.97
N LEU A 78 7.82 5.61 5.38
CA LEU A 78 7.97 4.54 6.38
C LEU A 78 8.90 3.43 5.87
N VAL A 79 8.74 3.02 4.62
CA VAL A 79 9.62 2.01 3.99
C VAL A 79 11.04 2.53 3.86
N GLN A 80 11.23 3.77 3.38
CA GLN A 80 12.54 4.39 3.32
C GLN A 80 13.23 4.40 4.69
N PHE A 81 12.57 4.93 5.70
CA PHE A 81 13.11 5.04 7.06
C PHE A 81 13.36 3.65 7.67
N GLY A 82 12.37 2.75 7.56
CA GLY A 82 12.42 1.41 8.14
C GLY A 82 13.48 0.51 7.54
N SER A 83 13.91 0.78 6.29
CA SER A 83 14.94 0.01 5.58
C SER A 83 16.38 0.46 5.89
N TYR A 84 16.60 1.56 6.60
CA TYR A 84 17.94 1.93 7.00
C TYR A 84 18.58 0.85 7.88
N SER A 85 19.85 0.52 7.63
CA SER A 85 20.56 -0.58 8.30
C SER A 85 20.58 -0.50 9.83
N TRP A 86 20.42 0.70 10.40
CA TRP A 86 20.34 0.93 11.85
C TRP A 86 18.92 0.91 12.41
N ILE A 87 17.89 0.92 11.55
CA ILE A 87 16.47 0.72 11.91
C ILE A 87 16.07 -0.73 11.62
N ASN A 88 16.20 -1.18 10.36
CA ASN A 88 16.08 -2.56 9.91
C ASN A 88 14.79 -3.28 10.33
N ILE A 89 13.63 -2.62 10.13
CA ILE A 89 12.31 -3.18 10.41
C ILE A 89 11.54 -3.59 9.14
N VAL A 90 12.04 -3.21 7.96
CA VAL A 90 11.51 -3.62 6.66
C VAL A 90 12.68 -3.69 5.67
N PRO A 91 12.72 -4.65 4.74
CA PRO A 91 13.73 -4.67 3.69
C PRO A 91 13.56 -3.45 2.76
N GLU A 92 14.64 -3.06 2.08
CA GLU A 92 14.53 -2.12 0.96
C GLU A 92 13.51 -2.67 -0.04
N SER A 93 12.42 -1.95 -0.28
CA SER A 93 11.29 -2.41 -1.05
C SER A 93 10.82 -1.35 -2.04
N ILE A 94 10.30 -1.78 -3.18
CA ILE A 94 9.53 -0.94 -4.08
C ILE A 94 8.13 -0.79 -3.47
N VAL A 95 7.57 0.44 -3.46
CA VAL A 95 6.18 0.66 -3.04
C VAL A 95 5.36 1.06 -4.27
N VAL A 96 4.28 0.35 -4.51
CA VAL A 96 3.34 0.62 -5.61
C VAL A 96 2.02 1.08 -5.00
N GLY A 97 1.78 2.38 -5.03
CA GLY A 97 0.51 2.99 -4.63
C GLY A 97 -0.49 2.95 -5.77
N ILE A 98 -1.65 2.38 -5.54
CA ILE A 98 -2.72 2.25 -6.52
C ILE A 98 -3.74 3.35 -6.29
N GLU A 99 -3.84 4.31 -7.23
CA GLU A 99 -4.82 5.40 -7.13
C GLU A 99 -6.24 4.89 -7.38
N ASN A 100 -7.19 5.47 -6.64
CA ASN A 100 -8.61 5.16 -6.81
C ASN A 100 -9.21 5.91 -8.00
N VAL A 101 -10.03 5.20 -8.80
CA VAL A 101 -10.97 5.78 -9.76
C VAL A 101 -12.38 5.70 -9.19
N SER A 102 -12.81 4.50 -8.79
CA SER A 102 -14.06 4.27 -8.10
C SER A 102 -13.85 3.34 -6.91
N ARG A 103 -13.46 3.92 -5.77
CA ARG A 103 -13.08 3.19 -4.56
C ARG A 103 -14.15 2.20 -4.09
N ASN A 104 -15.41 2.64 -4.09
CA ASN A 104 -16.53 1.80 -3.66
C ASN A 104 -16.73 0.60 -4.60
N ARG A 105 -16.64 0.81 -5.92
CA ARG A 105 -16.71 -0.26 -6.90
C ARG A 105 -15.58 -1.26 -6.72
N ASP A 106 -14.35 -0.74 -6.67
CA ASP A 106 -13.14 -1.54 -6.73
C ASP A 106 -12.88 -2.34 -5.47
N PHE A 107 -13.28 -1.82 -4.30
CA PHE A 107 -12.94 -2.43 -3.01
C PHE A 107 -14.09 -3.23 -2.38
N THR A 108 -15.24 -3.35 -3.05
CA THR A 108 -16.37 -4.12 -2.55
C THR A 108 -16.82 -5.18 -3.54
N GLY A 109 -17.15 -6.35 -3.03
CA GLY A 109 -17.88 -7.37 -3.79
C GLY A 109 -19.37 -7.08 -3.88
N GLU A 110 -20.10 -7.95 -4.56
CA GLU A 110 -21.56 -7.87 -4.59
C GLU A 110 -22.14 -7.91 -3.18
N THR A 111 -23.12 -7.05 -2.92
CA THR A 111 -23.79 -7.00 -1.63
C THR A 111 -25.25 -7.47 -1.72
N ARG A 112 -25.72 -8.17 -0.68
CA ARG A 112 -27.13 -8.53 -0.48
C ARG A 112 -27.90 -7.42 0.23
N ASN A 113 -27.20 -6.40 0.76
CA ASN A 113 -27.81 -5.29 1.47
C ASN A 113 -28.41 -4.28 0.49
N SER A 114 -29.76 -4.24 0.40
CA SER A 114 -30.47 -3.33 -0.50
C SER A 114 -30.17 -1.85 -0.23
N LEU A 115 -29.97 -1.47 1.04
CA LEU A 115 -29.63 -0.08 1.39
C LEU A 115 -28.25 0.32 0.84
N HIS A 116 -27.30 -0.60 0.81
CA HIS A 116 -26.01 -0.34 0.19
C HIS A 116 -26.11 -0.25 -1.33
N LYS A 117 -26.91 -1.15 -1.97
CA LYS A 117 -27.14 -1.09 -3.42
C LYS A 117 -27.79 0.22 -3.85
N ASP A 118 -28.76 0.70 -3.08
CA ASP A 118 -29.47 1.95 -3.37
C ASP A 118 -28.60 3.19 -3.13
N ALA A 119 -27.76 3.16 -2.07
CA ALA A 119 -26.91 4.29 -1.72
C ALA A 119 -25.64 4.38 -2.59
N TYR A 120 -25.12 3.25 -3.03
CA TYR A 120 -23.85 3.12 -3.77
C TYR A 120 -24.00 2.10 -4.90
N PRO A 121 -24.71 2.45 -5.99
CA PRO A 121 -25.02 1.53 -7.08
C PRO A 121 -23.79 1.02 -7.85
N GLU A 122 -22.65 1.71 -7.73
CA GLU A 122 -21.38 1.32 -8.34
C GLU A 122 -20.66 0.18 -7.60
N MET A 123 -21.07 -0.20 -6.37
CA MET A 123 -20.43 -1.27 -5.61
C MET A 123 -20.50 -2.63 -6.31
N GLY A 124 -19.54 -3.51 -6.03
CA GLY A 124 -19.59 -4.91 -6.49
C GLY A 124 -18.54 -5.30 -7.51
N GLY A 125 -17.54 -4.43 -7.77
CA GLY A 125 -16.53 -4.65 -8.79
C GLY A 125 -15.22 -5.28 -8.31
N SER A 126 -15.10 -5.70 -7.04
CA SER A 126 -13.84 -6.20 -6.47
C SER A 126 -13.24 -7.37 -7.25
N ALA A 127 -14.06 -8.24 -7.83
CA ALA A 127 -13.57 -9.38 -8.62
C ALA A 127 -12.75 -8.92 -9.84
N ASN A 128 -13.23 -7.91 -10.58
CA ASN A 128 -12.51 -7.34 -11.72
C ASN A 128 -11.27 -6.59 -11.25
N PHE A 129 -11.35 -5.87 -10.13
CA PHE A 129 -10.21 -5.16 -9.58
C PHE A 129 -9.11 -6.12 -9.11
N ILE A 130 -9.46 -7.24 -8.47
CA ILE A 130 -8.51 -8.31 -8.10
C ILE A 130 -7.86 -8.90 -9.37
N GLN A 131 -8.63 -9.14 -10.43
CA GLN A 131 -8.09 -9.61 -11.70
C GLN A 131 -7.16 -8.58 -12.34
N TYR A 132 -7.48 -7.29 -12.30
CA TYR A 132 -6.62 -6.20 -12.73
C TYR A 132 -5.28 -6.20 -11.98
N LEU A 133 -5.30 -6.35 -10.64
CA LEU A 133 -4.07 -6.47 -9.85
C LEU A 133 -3.21 -7.65 -10.29
N ASP A 134 -3.82 -8.82 -10.43
CA ASP A 134 -3.13 -10.09 -10.73
C ASP A 134 -2.56 -10.12 -12.16
N SER A 135 -3.34 -9.66 -13.14
CA SER A 135 -3.03 -9.85 -14.56
C SER A 135 -2.36 -8.65 -15.23
N GLU A 136 -2.60 -7.43 -14.74
CA GLU A 136 -2.07 -6.21 -15.38
C GLU A 136 -1.04 -5.52 -14.49
N VAL A 137 -1.36 -5.26 -13.21
CA VAL A 137 -0.45 -4.51 -12.32
C VAL A 137 0.80 -5.33 -12.02
N PHE A 138 0.66 -6.59 -11.60
CA PHE A 138 1.82 -7.42 -11.28
C PHE A 138 2.71 -7.63 -12.49
N ALA A 139 2.12 -7.97 -13.65
CA ALA A 139 2.87 -8.16 -14.88
C ALA A 139 3.66 -6.89 -15.26
N TYR A 140 3.00 -5.72 -15.21
CA TYR A 140 3.67 -4.46 -15.53
C TYR A 140 4.85 -4.17 -14.57
N ILE A 141 4.65 -4.36 -13.27
CA ILE A 141 5.69 -4.08 -12.27
C ILE A 141 6.86 -5.06 -12.41
N ASP A 142 6.59 -6.34 -12.60
CA ASP A 142 7.64 -7.35 -12.75
C ASP A 142 8.43 -7.21 -14.06
N ASP A 143 7.78 -6.74 -15.14
CA ASP A 143 8.44 -6.52 -16.44
C ASP A 143 9.30 -5.24 -16.47
N ASN A 144 8.99 -4.23 -15.65
CA ASN A 144 9.63 -2.92 -15.74
C ASN A 144 10.56 -2.60 -14.55
N TYR A 145 10.50 -3.37 -13.45
CA TYR A 145 11.32 -3.14 -12.27
C TYR A 145 12.00 -4.42 -11.81
N ASN A 146 13.13 -4.28 -11.12
CA ASN A 146 13.88 -5.41 -10.58
C ASN A 146 13.20 -5.92 -9.30
N THR A 147 12.23 -6.80 -9.43
CA THR A 147 11.41 -7.35 -8.33
C THR A 147 11.85 -8.73 -7.88
N THR A 148 11.44 -9.10 -6.68
CA THR A 148 11.39 -10.50 -6.21
C THR A 148 9.94 -10.98 -6.24
N ASP A 149 9.72 -12.27 -6.00
CA ASP A 149 8.38 -12.86 -5.88
C ASP A 149 7.69 -12.49 -4.55
N GLU A 150 8.37 -11.79 -3.63
CA GLU A 150 7.78 -11.40 -2.34
C GLU A 150 6.90 -10.14 -2.50
N ARG A 151 5.60 -10.32 -2.28
CA ARG A 151 4.58 -9.27 -2.39
C ARG A 151 3.87 -9.04 -1.06
N THR A 152 3.70 -7.78 -0.72
CA THR A 152 2.91 -7.33 0.45
C THR A 152 1.73 -6.49 -0.02
N ILE A 153 0.54 -6.70 0.56
CA ILE A 153 -0.60 -5.79 0.37
C ILE A 153 -0.89 -5.04 1.67
N ILE A 154 -1.13 -3.73 1.54
CA ILE A 154 -1.57 -2.86 2.64
C ILE A 154 -2.93 -2.27 2.28
N GLY A 155 -3.92 -2.45 3.15
CA GLY A 155 -5.24 -1.85 2.97
C GLY A 155 -5.91 -1.50 4.29
N GLN A 156 -6.56 -0.32 4.30
CA GLN A 156 -7.36 0.16 5.42
C GLN A 156 -8.83 0.30 5.02
N SER A 157 -9.73 0.13 5.96
CA SER A 157 -11.17 0.37 5.76
C SER A 157 -11.74 -0.52 4.64
N LEU A 158 -12.28 0.04 3.56
CA LEU A 158 -12.67 -0.73 2.36
C LEU A 158 -11.46 -1.38 1.68
N GLY A 159 -10.27 -0.75 1.70
CA GLY A 159 -9.03 -1.40 1.26
C GLY A 159 -8.69 -2.60 2.14
N GLY A 160 -8.93 -2.52 3.46
CA GLY A 160 -8.81 -3.65 4.37
C GLY A 160 -9.84 -4.76 4.11
N LEU A 161 -11.06 -4.39 3.67
CA LEU A 161 -12.08 -5.34 3.22
C LEU A 161 -11.60 -6.10 1.98
N LEU A 162 -11.09 -5.37 0.97
CA LEU A 162 -10.55 -5.98 -0.25
C LEU A 162 -9.35 -6.89 0.03
N ALA A 163 -8.40 -6.43 0.85
CA ALA A 163 -7.26 -7.25 1.27
C ALA A 163 -7.72 -8.53 2.00
N THR A 164 -8.80 -8.44 2.80
CA THR A 164 -9.43 -9.61 3.43
C THR A 164 -10.05 -10.53 2.39
N GLU A 165 -10.74 -9.99 1.39
CA GLU A 165 -11.32 -10.78 0.29
C GLU A 165 -10.25 -11.57 -0.45
N ILE A 166 -9.15 -10.90 -0.83
CA ILE A 166 -8.03 -11.54 -1.52
C ILE A 166 -7.44 -12.65 -0.64
N LEU A 167 -7.16 -12.38 0.63
CA LEU A 167 -6.64 -13.37 1.57
C LEU A 167 -7.52 -14.62 1.67
N LEU A 168 -8.85 -14.44 1.70
CA LEU A 168 -9.75 -15.57 1.84
C LEU A 168 -9.94 -16.36 0.53
N LYS A 169 -9.98 -15.67 -0.61
CA LYS A 169 -10.32 -16.28 -1.90
C LYS A 169 -9.10 -16.65 -2.75
N GLN A 170 -8.01 -15.92 -2.64
CA GLN A 170 -6.79 -16.06 -3.46
C GLN A 170 -5.53 -15.78 -2.63
N PRO A 171 -5.31 -16.52 -1.53
CA PRO A 171 -4.23 -16.22 -0.56
C PRO A 171 -2.83 -16.26 -1.16
N GLN A 172 -2.62 -16.92 -2.31
CA GLN A 172 -1.33 -17.01 -3.00
C GLN A 172 -0.92 -15.71 -3.72
N MET A 173 -1.82 -14.72 -3.85
CA MET A 173 -1.47 -13.47 -4.53
C MET A 173 -0.42 -12.64 -3.79
N PHE A 174 -0.39 -12.76 -2.46
CA PHE A 174 0.57 -12.05 -1.61
C PHE A 174 1.14 -12.97 -0.54
N ASN A 175 2.40 -12.70 -0.16
CA ASN A 175 3.05 -13.37 0.96
C ASN A 175 2.67 -12.70 2.29
N ASN A 176 2.48 -11.37 2.26
CA ASN A 176 2.25 -10.55 3.45
C ASN A 176 0.97 -9.72 3.29
N TYR A 177 0.12 -9.75 4.32
CA TYR A 177 -1.16 -9.04 4.36
C TYR A 177 -1.18 -8.10 5.57
N ILE A 178 -1.25 -6.79 5.33
CA ILE A 178 -1.41 -5.76 6.37
C ILE A 178 -2.83 -5.20 6.25
N ILE A 179 -3.72 -5.70 7.10
CA ILE A 179 -5.16 -5.44 7.07
C ILE A 179 -5.51 -4.55 8.26
N ILE A 180 -5.86 -3.30 7.98
CA ILE A 180 -6.08 -2.30 9.02
C ILE A 180 -7.53 -1.86 9.01
N SER A 181 -8.18 -1.92 10.18
CA SER A 181 -9.56 -1.44 10.37
C SER A 181 -10.51 -1.89 9.25
N PRO A 182 -10.53 -3.21 8.90
CA PRO A 182 -11.28 -3.68 7.74
C PRO A 182 -12.78 -3.44 7.90
N SER A 183 -13.43 -2.90 6.84
CA SER A 183 -14.87 -2.61 6.81
C SER A 183 -15.74 -3.87 6.70
N LEU A 184 -15.50 -4.86 7.56
CA LEU A 184 -16.20 -6.16 7.53
C LEU A 184 -17.68 -6.07 7.90
N TRP A 185 -18.15 -4.93 8.40
CA TRP A 185 -19.58 -4.63 8.58
C TRP A 185 -20.33 -4.60 7.24
N PHE A 186 -19.62 -4.42 6.13
CA PHE A 186 -20.16 -4.51 4.79
C PHE A 186 -20.84 -5.87 4.56
N ASP A 187 -21.97 -5.86 3.84
CA ASP A 187 -22.78 -7.05 3.52
C ASP A 187 -23.03 -7.98 4.74
N TYR A 188 -23.38 -7.38 5.90
CA TYR A 188 -23.72 -8.15 7.12
C TYR A 188 -22.58 -9.07 7.61
N GLU A 189 -21.34 -8.63 7.49
CA GLU A 189 -20.14 -9.39 7.87
C GLU A 189 -19.95 -10.70 7.06
N SER A 190 -20.55 -10.81 5.87
CA SER A 190 -20.54 -12.05 5.05
C SER A 190 -19.15 -12.57 4.70
N TYR A 191 -18.15 -11.70 4.66
CA TYR A 191 -16.76 -12.11 4.42
C TYR A 191 -16.21 -13.00 5.54
N LEU A 192 -16.74 -12.90 6.76
CA LEU A 192 -16.35 -13.78 7.86
C LEU A 192 -16.86 -15.22 7.71
N ASP A 193 -17.87 -15.44 6.85
CA ASP A 193 -18.41 -16.76 6.55
C ASP A 193 -17.67 -17.46 5.40
N ILE A 194 -16.79 -16.75 4.67
CA ILE A 194 -15.99 -17.33 3.59
C ILE A 194 -14.89 -18.18 4.20
N GLU A 195 -14.85 -19.48 3.88
CA GLU A 195 -13.72 -20.35 4.24
C GLU A 195 -12.47 -19.95 3.46
N MET A 196 -11.34 -19.79 4.13
CA MET A 196 -10.08 -19.40 3.51
C MET A 196 -9.57 -20.53 2.62
N LYS A 197 -9.27 -20.24 1.36
CA LYS A 197 -8.62 -21.19 0.48
C LYS A 197 -7.20 -21.49 0.96
N GLN A 198 -6.75 -22.71 0.76
CA GLN A 198 -5.40 -23.10 1.13
C GLN A 198 -4.39 -22.70 0.03
N THR A 199 -3.20 -22.30 0.44
CA THR A 199 -2.06 -22.03 -0.45
C THR A 199 -0.85 -22.84 0.01
N GLN A 200 0.16 -23.04 -0.87
CA GLN A 200 1.45 -23.61 -0.47
C GLN A 200 2.38 -22.54 0.11
N GLU A 201 2.12 -21.30 -0.19
CA GLU A 201 2.90 -20.16 0.30
C GLU A 201 2.81 -20.03 1.83
N LYS A 202 3.89 -19.57 2.42
CA LYS A 202 3.91 -19.15 3.82
C LYS A 202 3.38 -17.74 3.93
N LEU A 203 2.36 -17.54 4.74
CA LEU A 203 1.71 -16.25 4.90
C LEU A 203 2.17 -15.54 6.18
N LYS A 204 2.35 -14.22 6.09
CA LYS A 204 2.42 -13.32 7.24
C LYS A 204 1.23 -12.37 7.20
N ILE A 205 0.43 -12.39 8.23
CA ILE A 205 -0.81 -11.62 8.30
C ILE A 205 -0.80 -10.75 9.55
N TYR A 206 -1.07 -9.49 9.37
CA TYR A 206 -1.26 -8.51 10.41
C TYR A 206 -2.68 -7.96 10.35
N VAL A 207 -3.39 -7.97 11.47
CA VAL A 207 -4.70 -7.34 11.61
C VAL A 207 -4.60 -6.24 12.65
N GLY A 208 -4.76 -5.00 12.24
CA GLY A 208 -4.71 -3.82 13.08
C GLY A 208 -6.06 -3.11 13.22
N VAL A 209 -6.31 -2.42 14.32
CA VAL A 209 -7.49 -1.57 14.52
C VAL A 209 -7.24 -0.48 15.54
N GLY A 210 -7.77 0.72 15.29
CA GLY A 210 -7.77 1.83 16.23
C GLY A 210 -8.93 1.77 17.24
N ASP A 211 -9.08 2.83 18.06
CA ASP A 211 -10.25 3.00 18.94
C ASP A 211 -11.43 3.64 18.18
N GLU A 212 -11.99 2.88 17.24
CA GLU A 212 -12.97 3.29 16.23
C GLU A 212 -14.41 2.85 16.57
N GLY A 213 -14.67 2.64 17.85
CA GLY A 213 -15.97 2.14 18.30
C GLY A 213 -16.11 0.62 18.22
N LYS A 214 -17.27 0.14 18.69
CA LYS A 214 -17.49 -1.30 18.90
C LYS A 214 -17.59 -2.09 17.59
N ILE A 215 -18.16 -1.51 16.53
CA ILE A 215 -18.39 -2.21 15.26
C ILE A 215 -17.03 -2.59 14.64
N MET A 216 -16.15 -1.62 14.41
CA MET A 216 -14.85 -1.84 13.79
C MET A 216 -13.97 -2.76 14.63
N LYS A 217 -13.87 -2.49 15.94
CA LYS A 217 -13.07 -3.33 16.86
C LYS A 217 -13.55 -4.78 16.91
N ASN A 218 -14.87 -5.01 16.92
CA ASN A 218 -15.40 -6.36 16.96
C ASN A 218 -15.19 -7.08 15.61
N ALA A 219 -15.36 -6.40 14.50
CA ALA A 219 -15.14 -6.95 13.16
C ALA A 219 -13.69 -7.41 12.98
N ALA A 220 -12.72 -6.54 13.32
CA ALA A 220 -11.29 -6.89 13.27
C ALA A 220 -10.94 -8.07 14.21
N LYS A 221 -11.49 -8.09 15.44
CA LYS A 221 -11.30 -9.22 16.37
C LYS A 221 -11.89 -10.54 15.85
N LYS A 222 -13.06 -10.48 15.19
CA LYS A 222 -13.68 -11.66 14.57
C LYS A 222 -12.80 -12.20 13.45
N LEU A 223 -12.27 -11.32 12.58
CA LEU A 223 -11.33 -11.71 11.54
C LEU A 223 -10.09 -12.39 12.12
N HIS A 224 -9.43 -11.75 13.08
CA HIS A 224 -8.25 -12.33 13.73
C HIS A 224 -8.56 -13.71 14.35
N LYS A 225 -9.72 -13.85 15.03
CA LYS A 225 -10.14 -15.14 15.62
C LYS A 225 -10.40 -16.20 14.56
N LYS A 226 -10.98 -15.83 13.40
CA LYS A 226 -11.21 -16.72 12.26
C LYS A 226 -9.88 -17.19 11.70
N LEU A 227 -8.98 -16.27 11.36
CA LEU A 227 -7.66 -16.57 10.79
C LEU A 227 -6.83 -17.48 11.70
N LYS A 228 -6.87 -17.25 13.02
CA LYS A 228 -6.18 -18.12 14.00
C LYS A 228 -6.59 -19.59 13.92
N LYS A 229 -7.78 -19.89 13.38
CA LYS A 229 -8.28 -21.28 13.25
C LYS A 229 -7.98 -21.89 11.88
N GLU A 230 -7.80 -21.05 10.86
CA GLU A 230 -7.72 -21.49 9.47
C GLU A 230 -6.29 -21.48 8.91
N LEU A 231 -5.39 -20.73 9.55
CA LEU A 231 -3.98 -20.63 9.18
C LEU A 231 -3.22 -21.90 9.58
N LYS A 232 -2.15 -22.20 8.82
CA LYS A 232 -1.24 -23.30 9.06
C LYS A 232 -0.27 -22.98 10.20
N GLU A 233 0.37 -23.99 10.74
CA GLU A 233 1.36 -23.84 11.81
C GLU A 233 2.55 -22.95 11.43
N ASN A 234 2.92 -22.91 10.14
CA ASN A 234 4.04 -22.11 9.65
C ASN A 234 3.66 -20.67 9.26
N ASP A 235 2.36 -20.35 9.24
CA ASP A 235 1.90 -19.00 8.96
C ASP A 235 2.07 -18.12 10.21
N GLN A 236 2.29 -16.84 9.98
CA GLN A 236 2.39 -15.84 11.06
C GLN A 236 1.13 -15.01 11.11
N LEU A 237 0.51 -14.91 12.29
CA LEU A 237 -0.62 -14.01 12.55
C LEU A 237 -0.28 -13.07 13.69
N SER A 238 -0.35 -11.77 13.40
CA SER A 238 -0.09 -10.70 14.36
C SER A 238 -1.34 -9.82 14.56
N TRP A 239 -1.41 -9.16 15.71
CA TRP A 239 -2.54 -8.31 16.10
C TRP A 239 -2.06 -6.99 16.68
N GLY A 240 -2.61 -5.85 16.21
CA GLY A 240 -2.40 -4.53 16.76
C GLY A 240 -3.70 -3.86 17.22
N TYR A 241 -3.69 -3.25 18.40
CA TYR A 241 -4.77 -2.38 18.87
C TYR A 241 -4.23 -1.04 19.35
N PHE A 242 -4.63 0.01 18.68
CA PHE A 242 -4.14 1.38 18.88
C PHE A 242 -5.20 2.19 19.62
N LYS A 243 -5.12 2.18 20.95
CA LYS A 243 -6.13 2.79 21.84
C LYS A 243 -6.19 4.32 21.75
N ASP A 244 -5.09 4.93 21.31
CA ASP A 244 -4.93 6.40 21.23
C ASP A 244 -5.12 6.93 19.79
N ASN A 245 -5.49 6.04 18.84
CA ASN A 245 -5.68 6.36 17.43
C ASN A 245 -7.11 6.01 16.99
N ASP A 246 -7.67 6.82 16.11
CA ASP A 246 -8.97 6.57 15.49
C ASP A 246 -8.82 6.08 14.03
N HIS A 247 -9.95 6.02 13.31
CA HIS A 247 -9.97 5.55 11.92
C HIS A 247 -9.14 6.42 10.98
N GLY A 248 -8.97 7.70 11.29
CA GLY A 248 -8.30 8.67 10.41
C GLY A 248 -6.79 8.62 10.50
N ASP A 249 -6.23 8.12 11.60
CA ASP A 249 -4.79 8.19 11.87
C ASP A 249 -4.10 6.86 12.20
N VAL A 250 -4.86 5.77 12.33
CA VAL A 250 -4.33 4.46 12.74
C VAL A 250 -3.40 3.82 11.71
N LEU A 251 -3.57 4.10 10.40
CA LEU A 251 -2.85 3.41 9.33
C LEU A 251 -1.35 3.42 9.55
N HIS A 252 -0.79 4.59 9.77
CA HIS A 252 0.67 4.78 9.82
C HIS A 252 1.32 4.04 10.98
N PHE A 253 0.68 4.09 12.15
CA PHE A 253 1.14 3.37 13.34
C PHE A 253 1.02 1.85 13.15
N ALA A 254 -0.07 1.40 12.55
CA ALA A 254 -0.30 -0.01 12.30
C ALA A 254 0.64 -0.59 11.23
N VAL A 255 0.99 0.18 10.19
CA VAL A 255 1.97 -0.25 9.19
C VAL A 255 3.36 -0.37 9.81
N TYR A 256 3.76 0.60 10.63
CA TYR A 256 5.03 0.55 11.36
C TYR A 256 5.11 -0.70 12.26
N ASP A 257 4.09 -0.92 13.09
CA ASP A 257 3.99 -2.09 13.97
C ASP A 257 3.97 -3.41 13.18
N ALA A 258 3.27 -3.45 12.03
CA ALA A 258 3.25 -4.63 11.15
C ALA A 258 4.65 -4.96 10.59
N PHE A 259 5.42 -3.94 10.18
CA PHE A 259 6.78 -4.14 9.71
C PHE A 259 7.68 -4.71 10.82
N GLU A 260 7.56 -4.20 12.04
CA GLU A 260 8.30 -4.76 13.18
C GLU A 260 7.94 -6.23 13.43
N HIS A 261 6.66 -6.59 13.32
CA HIS A 261 6.22 -7.98 13.47
C HIS A 261 6.71 -8.90 12.34
N PHE A 262 6.77 -8.40 11.09
CA PHE A 262 7.06 -9.23 9.92
C PHE A 262 8.54 -9.42 9.66
N PHE A 263 9.34 -8.37 9.88
CA PHE A 263 10.70 -8.31 9.37
C PHE A 263 11.76 -8.07 10.46
N ASN A 264 11.35 -7.68 11.68
CA ASN A 264 12.30 -7.50 12.76
C ASN A 264 12.81 -8.88 13.21
N GLN A 265 13.89 -9.32 12.59
CA GLN A 265 14.63 -10.47 13.07
C GLN A 265 15.50 -10.00 14.23
N GLU A 266 15.22 -10.49 15.42
CA GLU A 266 15.85 -10.27 16.72
C GLU A 266 17.12 -9.38 16.73
N LYS A 267 16.99 -8.21 17.36
CA LYS A 267 18.14 -7.40 17.76
C LYS A 267 18.91 -8.10 18.86
#